data_c9db67b9bb8af3e44a0bf5a3ca3dffc2
#
_entry.id   c9db67b9bb8af3e44a0bf5a3ca3dffc2
#
_cell.length_a   1.000
_cell.length_b   1.000
_cell.length_c   1.000
_cell.angle_alpha   90.00
_cell.angle_beta   90.00
_cell.angle_gamma   90.00
#
_symmetry.space_group_name_H-M   'P 1'
#
loop_
_entity.id
_entity.type
_entity.pdbx_description
1 polymer ?
#
loop_
_entity_poly.entity_id
_entity_poly.type
_entity_poly.pdbx_seq_one_letter_code
_entity_poly.pdbx_strand_id
1 'polypeptide(L)'
;MAYHYLMDLALILLSTKLLGLLTQRFQMPQVVGALLAGLLLGPAGLNILTETEFLSQLSELGVVVLMFSAGMGTDVQELKNSGRAGFWVALLGVIVPLLMGTGLAWGANAVGLIESNNLLEDIFIGTILTATSVSITVETLKEMGKLETKVGNTILAAALIDDVLGLVALTLVSSLAGGGDSILLVLLKIVGFFIFAGVVGYAANRLFCWMLRCQNGWATHRNSVLAFVLCLVMAYCAEKFFGVADITGAYAAGLAVACTPKGAYIQSKYNPLGYLLLTPVFFASIGINVKFDGISGGMLVFSI
;
A
#
# COMPACT_ATOMS: atom_id res chain seq x y z
N MET A 1 -25.25 -10.92 -18.23
CA MET A 1 -24.37 -10.34 -17.18
C MET A 1 -23.11 -11.16 -16.80
N ALA A 2 -22.97 -12.40 -17.22
CA ALA A 2 -21.88 -13.27 -16.74
C ALA A 2 -20.46 -12.99 -17.28
N TYR A 3 -20.27 -12.17 -18.32
CA TYR A 3 -18.95 -12.01 -18.98
C TYR A 3 -18.47 -10.56 -19.08
N HIS A 4 -19.17 -9.57 -18.49
CA HIS A 4 -18.76 -8.16 -18.54
C HIS A 4 -17.39 -7.92 -17.88
N TYR A 5 -17.07 -8.64 -16.80
CA TYR A 5 -15.78 -8.53 -16.12
C TYR A 5 -14.57 -8.82 -17.03
N LEU A 6 -14.72 -9.68 -18.06
CA LEU A 6 -13.63 -9.94 -19.02
C LEU A 6 -13.36 -8.71 -19.89
N MET A 7 -14.43 -8.02 -20.30
CA MET A 7 -14.31 -6.78 -21.08
C MET A 7 -13.73 -5.66 -20.23
N ASP A 8 -14.18 -5.54 -18.98
CA ASP A 8 -13.68 -4.56 -18.02
C ASP A 8 -12.18 -4.76 -17.79
N LEU A 9 -11.73 -5.99 -17.55
CA LEU A 9 -10.31 -6.31 -17.42
C LEU A 9 -9.53 -5.98 -18.70
N ALA A 10 -10.07 -6.33 -19.88
CA ALA A 10 -9.40 -6.04 -21.14
C ALA A 10 -9.25 -4.54 -21.36
N LEU A 11 -10.28 -3.74 -21.05
CA LEU A 11 -10.25 -2.28 -21.13
C LEU A 11 -9.24 -1.68 -20.14
N ILE A 12 -9.23 -2.17 -18.90
CA ILE A 12 -8.25 -1.74 -17.87
C ILE A 12 -6.83 -2.03 -18.37
N LEU A 13 -6.54 -3.26 -18.77
CA LEU A 13 -5.18 -3.65 -19.17
C LEU A 13 -4.71 -2.90 -20.43
N LEU A 14 -5.60 -2.70 -21.40
CA LEU A 14 -5.28 -1.93 -22.60
C LEU A 14 -5.02 -0.46 -22.29
N SER A 15 -5.93 0.19 -21.57
CA SER A 15 -5.85 1.62 -21.25
C SER A 15 -4.67 1.94 -20.34
N THR A 16 -4.45 1.14 -19.29
CA THR A 16 -3.30 1.32 -18.39
C THR A 16 -1.98 1.17 -19.13
N LYS A 17 -1.90 0.22 -20.09
CA LYS A 17 -0.68 0.04 -20.89
C LYS A 17 -0.47 1.19 -21.87
N LEU A 18 -1.51 1.64 -22.57
CA LEU A 18 -1.41 2.76 -23.51
C LEU A 18 -1.04 4.07 -22.80
N LEU A 19 -1.74 4.41 -21.72
CA LEU A 19 -1.45 5.62 -20.95
C LEU A 19 -0.13 5.51 -20.18
N GLY A 20 0.24 4.32 -19.71
CA GLY A 20 1.56 4.08 -19.12
C GLY A 20 2.72 4.31 -20.08
N LEU A 21 2.58 3.90 -21.36
CA LEU A 21 3.56 4.22 -22.40
C LEU A 21 3.60 5.72 -22.72
N LEU A 22 2.45 6.39 -22.66
CA LEU A 22 2.37 7.83 -22.85
C LEU A 22 3.06 8.60 -21.73
N THR A 23 2.81 8.22 -20.46
CA THR A 23 3.45 8.86 -19.29
C THR A 23 4.95 8.64 -19.27
N GLN A 24 5.44 7.47 -19.68
CA GLN A 24 6.88 7.23 -19.84
C GLN A 24 7.53 8.18 -20.86
N ARG A 25 6.83 8.56 -21.91
CA ARG A 25 7.33 9.56 -22.87
C ARG A 25 7.55 10.94 -22.24
N PHE A 26 6.82 11.24 -21.16
CA PHE A 26 7.00 12.44 -20.34
C PHE A 26 7.91 12.22 -19.13
N GLN A 27 8.67 11.12 -19.10
CA GLN A 27 9.56 10.72 -17.99
C GLN A 27 8.82 10.53 -16.66
N MET A 28 7.54 10.19 -16.71
CA MET A 28 6.72 9.83 -15.54
C MET A 28 6.62 8.31 -15.41
N PRO A 29 6.47 7.77 -14.19
CA PRO A 29 6.22 6.34 -13.97
C PRO A 29 4.93 5.85 -14.65
N GLN A 30 4.89 4.56 -15.06
CA GLN A 30 3.69 3.94 -15.67
C GLN A 30 2.49 3.95 -14.71
N VAL A 31 2.75 3.91 -13.40
CA VAL A 31 1.73 4.01 -12.35
C VAL A 31 0.82 5.23 -12.57
N VAL A 32 1.38 6.38 -12.93
CA VAL A 32 0.60 7.60 -13.23
C VAL A 32 -0.35 7.37 -14.39
N GLY A 33 0.11 6.68 -15.44
CA GLY A 33 -0.74 6.31 -16.57
C GLY A 33 -1.87 5.36 -16.19
N ALA A 34 -1.60 4.43 -15.27
CA ALA A 34 -2.62 3.49 -14.78
C ALA A 34 -3.70 4.20 -13.93
N LEU A 35 -3.30 5.12 -13.06
CA LEU A 35 -4.23 5.96 -12.29
C LEU A 35 -5.10 6.82 -13.22
N LEU A 36 -4.49 7.47 -14.21
CA LEU A 36 -5.20 8.26 -15.21
C LEU A 36 -6.16 7.42 -16.05
N ALA A 37 -5.78 6.17 -16.39
CA ALA A 37 -6.66 5.24 -17.09
C ALA A 37 -7.93 4.95 -16.29
N GLY A 38 -7.77 4.67 -14.99
CA GLY A 38 -8.90 4.46 -14.09
C GLY A 38 -9.78 5.70 -13.96
N LEU A 39 -9.18 6.88 -13.79
CA LEU A 39 -9.90 8.15 -13.70
C LEU A 39 -10.70 8.47 -14.97
N LEU A 40 -10.09 8.26 -16.15
CA LEU A 40 -10.74 8.52 -17.44
C LEU A 40 -11.88 7.53 -17.74
N LEU A 41 -11.72 6.24 -17.42
CA LEU A 41 -12.73 5.22 -17.68
C LEU A 41 -13.78 5.14 -16.57
N GLY A 42 -13.46 5.62 -15.37
CA GLY A 42 -14.33 5.62 -14.20
C GLY A 42 -15.44 6.69 -14.21
N PRO A 43 -16.21 6.75 -13.12
CA PRO A 43 -17.33 7.68 -12.96
C PRO A 43 -16.94 9.16 -13.04
N ALA A 44 -15.72 9.49 -12.67
CA ALA A 44 -15.17 10.85 -12.76
C ALA A 44 -14.91 11.31 -14.20
N GLY A 45 -14.77 10.39 -15.16
CA GLY A 45 -14.49 10.66 -16.57
C GLY A 45 -15.60 10.20 -17.49
N LEU A 46 -15.34 9.15 -18.29
CA LEU A 46 -16.26 8.64 -19.31
C LEU A 46 -17.40 7.77 -18.74
N ASN A 47 -17.31 7.38 -17.48
CA ASN A 47 -18.28 6.48 -16.81
C ASN A 47 -18.53 5.16 -17.57
N ILE A 48 -17.47 4.59 -18.15
CA ILE A 48 -17.53 3.30 -18.88
C ILE A 48 -17.37 2.15 -17.88
N LEU A 49 -16.47 2.32 -16.89
CA LEU A 49 -16.19 1.35 -15.85
C LEU A 49 -16.74 1.85 -14.51
N THR A 50 -17.30 0.93 -13.76
CA THR A 50 -17.73 1.16 -12.37
C THR A 50 -17.06 0.15 -11.48
N GLU A 51 -16.86 0.52 -10.21
CA GLU A 51 -16.35 -0.41 -9.23
C GLU A 51 -17.31 -1.58 -9.07
N THR A 52 -16.83 -2.79 -9.28
CA THR A 52 -17.54 -4.03 -9.01
C THR A 52 -16.85 -4.77 -7.87
N GLU A 53 -17.58 -5.61 -7.14
CA GLU A 53 -17.01 -6.42 -6.05
C GLU A 53 -15.81 -7.26 -6.53
N PHE A 54 -15.88 -7.79 -7.76
CA PHE A 54 -14.80 -8.53 -8.37
C PHE A 54 -13.54 -7.66 -8.59
N LEU A 55 -13.70 -6.43 -9.10
CA LEU A 55 -12.57 -5.52 -9.32
C LEU A 55 -11.97 -5.06 -7.99
N SER A 56 -12.80 -4.79 -6.98
CA SER A 56 -12.33 -4.45 -5.63
C SER A 56 -11.48 -5.57 -5.04
N GLN A 57 -11.99 -6.81 -5.01
CA GLN A 57 -11.27 -7.96 -4.48
C GLN A 57 -9.98 -8.28 -5.27
N LEU A 58 -10.02 -8.13 -6.60
CA LEU A 58 -8.83 -8.32 -7.44
C LEU A 58 -7.78 -7.21 -7.20
N SER A 59 -8.22 -5.99 -6.96
CA SER A 59 -7.38 -4.85 -6.61
C SER A 59 -6.70 -5.06 -5.26
N GLU A 60 -7.43 -5.48 -4.23
CA GLU A 60 -6.89 -5.82 -2.91
C GLU A 60 -5.85 -6.95 -3.00
N LEU A 61 -6.16 -8.02 -3.72
CA LEU A 61 -5.19 -9.08 -3.98
C LEU A 61 -3.96 -8.53 -4.72
N GLY A 62 -4.17 -7.57 -5.61
CA GLY A 62 -3.12 -6.91 -6.38
C GLY A 62 -2.10 -6.21 -5.50
N VAL A 63 -2.56 -5.40 -4.54
CA VAL A 63 -1.67 -4.68 -3.64
C VAL A 63 -0.96 -5.63 -2.66
N VAL A 64 -1.63 -6.67 -2.18
CA VAL A 64 -1.04 -7.71 -1.33
C VAL A 64 0.13 -8.41 -2.05
N VAL A 65 -0.06 -8.82 -3.31
CA VAL A 65 0.99 -9.45 -4.12
C VAL A 65 2.13 -8.48 -4.44
N LEU A 66 1.81 -7.22 -4.73
CA LEU A 66 2.80 -6.17 -4.96
C LEU A 66 3.71 -6.01 -3.75
N MET A 67 3.13 -5.87 -2.55
CA MET A 67 3.87 -5.68 -1.31
C MET A 67 4.65 -6.94 -0.89
N PHE A 68 4.10 -8.12 -1.13
CA PHE A 68 4.81 -9.38 -0.95
C PHE A 68 6.04 -9.47 -1.86
N SER A 69 5.90 -9.10 -3.13
CA SER A 69 7.03 -9.05 -4.09
C SER A 69 8.08 -8.02 -3.68
N ALA A 70 7.66 -6.85 -3.19
CA ALA A 70 8.55 -5.82 -2.67
C ALA A 70 9.34 -6.31 -1.44
N GLY A 71 8.66 -6.98 -0.50
CA GLY A 71 9.29 -7.59 0.66
C GLY A 71 10.32 -8.64 0.30
N MET A 72 10.06 -9.46 -0.73
CA MET A 72 11.04 -10.44 -1.23
C MET A 72 12.25 -9.80 -1.91
N GLY A 73 12.10 -8.63 -2.51
CA GLY A 73 13.19 -7.86 -3.14
C GLY A 73 13.98 -6.99 -2.17
N THR A 74 13.57 -6.89 -0.90
CA THR A 74 14.22 -6.03 0.08
C THR A 74 15.38 -6.74 0.76
N ASP A 75 16.53 -6.08 0.85
CA ASP A 75 17.67 -6.54 1.66
C ASP A 75 17.40 -6.21 3.14
N VAL A 76 17.21 -7.27 3.94
CA VAL A 76 16.91 -7.15 5.38
C VAL A 76 18.05 -6.46 6.15
N GLN A 77 19.30 -6.63 5.74
CA GLN A 77 20.45 -6.00 6.39
C GLN A 77 20.45 -4.48 6.12
N GLU A 78 20.21 -4.10 4.87
CA GLU A 78 20.08 -2.70 4.46
C GLU A 78 18.88 -2.03 5.11
N LEU A 79 17.74 -2.73 5.22
CA LEU A 79 16.54 -2.25 5.89
C LEU A 79 16.81 -1.95 7.37
N LYS A 80 17.53 -2.85 8.07
CA LYS A 80 17.95 -2.61 9.46
C LYS A 80 18.86 -1.39 9.60
N ASN A 81 19.81 -1.24 8.69
CA ASN A 81 20.75 -0.10 8.70
C ASN A 81 20.02 1.23 8.42
N SER A 82 18.98 1.18 7.60
CA SER A 82 18.18 2.34 7.21
C SER A 82 17.08 2.69 8.22
N GLY A 83 16.76 1.80 9.17
CA GLY A 83 15.62 1.96 10.08
C GLY A 83 15.66 3.23 10.91
N ARG A 84 16.85 3.67 11.38
CA ARG A 84 16.98 4.93 12.14
C ARG A 84 16.70 6.17 11.26
N ALA A 85 17.21 6.17 10.03
CA ALA A 85 16.94 7.26 9.09
C ALA A 85 15.46 7.23 8.67
N GLY A 86 14.91 6.04 8.36
CA GLY A 86 13.51 5.82 8.05
C GLY A 86 12.57 6.32 9.15
N PHE A 87 12.91 6.07 10.42
CA PHE A 87 12.11 6.57 11.55
C PHE A 87 12.02 8.09 11.59
N TRP A 88 13.16 8.79 11.44
CA TRP A 88 13.14 10.26 11.44
C TRP A 88 12.41 10.84 10.23
N VAL A 89 12.56 10.22 9.08
CA VAL A 89 11.85 10.63 7.85
C VAL A 89 10.34 10.42 8.03
N ALA A 90 9.90 9.27 8.54
CA ALA A 90 8.50 8.99 8.81
C ALA A 90 7.91 9.96 9.87
N LEU A 91 8.64 10.18 10.96
CA LEU A 91 8.17 11.07 12.03
C LEU A 91 7.93 12.51 11.52
N LEU A 92 8.87 13.01 10.71
CA LEU A 92 8.70 14.33 10.08
C LEU A 92 7.63 14.29 9.00
N GLY A 93 7.53 13.18 8.25
CA GLY A 93 6.50 12.93 7.24
C GLY A 93 5.08 12.93 7.80
N VAL A 94 4.90 12.55 9.06
CA VAL A 94 3.60 12.65 9.76
C VAL A 94 3.40 14.02 10.39
N ILE A 95 4.37 14.52 11.17
CA ILE A 95 4.21 15.75 11.95
C ILE A 95 4.03 16.97 11.05
N VAL A 96 4.83 17.09 9.98
CA VAL A 96 4.79 18.28 9.12
C VAL A 96 3.46 18.39 8.35
N PRO A 97 2.98 17.35 7.64
CA PRO A 97 1.67 17.42 6.99
C PRO A 97 0.51 17.56 7.97
N LEU A 98 0.59 16.93 9.16
CA LEU A 98 -0.41 17.09 10.20
C LEU A 98 -0.56 18.56 10.63
N LEU A 99 0.55 19.21 10.96
CA LEU A 99 0.53 20.61 11.42
C LEU A 99 0.15 21.58 10.29
N MET A 100 0.71 21.36 9.09
CA MET A 100 0.40 22.22 7.93
C MET A 100 -1.04 22.03 7.46
N GLY A 101 -1.50 20.78 7.39
CA GLY A 101 -2.87 20.44 6.98
C GLY A 101 -3.90 20.97 7.96
N THR A 102 -3.66 20.82 9.28
CA THR A 102 -4.51 21.42 10.31
C THR A 102 -4.52 22.93 10.20
N GLY A 103 -3.36 23.55 10.01
CA GLY A 103 -3.24 25.00 9.86
C GLY A 103 -3.95 25.55 8.62
N LEU A 104 -3.86 24.82 7.49
CA LEU A 104 -4.57 25.15 6.28
C LEU A 104 -6.09 24.99 6.44
N ALA A 105 -6.57 23.90 7.06
CA ALA A 105 -7.97 23.67 7.33
C ALA A 105 -8.56 24.76 8.24
N TRP A 106 -7.86 25.09 9.34
CA TRP A 106 -8.25 26.17 10.23
C TRP A 106 -8.27 27.54 9.53
N GLY A 107 -7.27 27.83 8.69
CA GLY A 107 -7.22 29.06 7.89
C GLY A 107 -8.34 29.14 6.86
N ALA A 108 -8.63 28.04 6.16
CA ALA A 108 -9.72 27.94 5.18
C ALA A 108 -11.11 28.10 5.85
N ASN A 109 -11.27 27.56 7.06
CA ASN A 109 -12.47 27.78 7.88
C ASN A 109 -12.63 29.25 8.27
N ALA A 110 -11.55 29.93 8.68
CA ALA A 110 -11.58 31.34 9.02
C ALA A 110 -11.98 32.26 7.84
N VAL A 111 -11.70 31.84 6.60
CA VAL A 111 -12.06 32.56 5.34
C VAL A 111 -13.44 32.11 4.82
N GLY A 112 -14.06 31.09 5.43
CA GLY A 112 -15.37 30.57 5.00
C GLY A 112 -15.33 29.70 3.74
N LEU A 113 -14.18 29.12 3.39
CA LEU A 113 -14.04 28.16 2.29
C LEU A 113 -14.51 26.75 2.68
N ILE A 114 -14.39 26.43 3.96
CA ILE A 114 -14.82 25.15 4.56
C ILE A 114 -15.62 25.49 5.81
N GLU A 115 -16.68 24.73 6.09
CA GLU A 115 -17.42 24.82 7.35
C GLU A 115 -16.90 23.70 8.27
N SER A 116 -15.95 24.01 9.15
CA SER A 116 -15.61 23.14 10.27
C SER A 116 -16.18 23.71 11.57
N ASN A 117 -16.81 22.83 12.35
CA ASN A 117 -17.46 23.24 13.60
C ASN A 117 -16.50 23.23 14.80
N ASN A 118 -15.43 22.47 14.72
CA ASN A 118 -14.48 22.23 15.81
C ASN A 118 -13.04 22.07 15.33
N LEU A 119 -12.10 22.48 16.16
CA LEU A 119 -10.66 22.27 15.92
C LEU A 119 -10.30 20.79 15.68
N LEU A 120 -11.09 19.85 16.23
CA LEU A 120 -10.87 18.40 16.00
C LEU A 120 -11.13 18.00 14.53
N GLU A 121 -12.07 18.65 13.86
CA GLU A 121 -12.31 18.43 12.41
C GLU A 121 -11.12 18.92 11.59
N ASP A 122 -10.53 20.06 11.93
CA ASP A 122 -9.34 20.59 11.27
C ASP A 122 -8.13 19.66 11.47
N ILE A 123 -7.95 19.13 12.70
CA ILE A 123 -6.91 18.13 13.02
C ILE A 123 -7.16 16.82 12.25
N PHE A 124 -8.42 16.40 12.10
CA PHE A 124 -8.77 15.22 11.33
C PHE A 124 -8.40 15.38 9.86
N ILE A 125 -8.66 16.55 9.25
CA ILE A 125 -8.22 16.89 7.89
C ILE A 125 -6.69 16.83 7.81
N GLY A 126 -5.97 17.42 8.77
CA GLY A 126 -4.52 17.31 8.86
C GLY A 126 -4.04 15.86 8.95
N THR A 127 -4.74 15.01 9.71
CA THR A 127 -4.40 13.58 9.83
C THR A 127 -4.62 12.83 8.50
N ILE A 128 -5.68 13.12 7.74
CA ILE A 128 -5.91 12.53 6.42
C ILE A 128 -4.73 12.86 5.48
N LEU A 129 -4.20 14.08 5.54
CA LEU A 129 -3.09 14.51 4.69
C LEU A 129 -1.74 13.88 5.07
N THR A 130 -1.62 13.21 6.22
CA THR A 130 -0.41 12.44 6.57
C THR A 130 -0.33 11.12 5.82
N ALA A 131 -1.45 10.56 5.40
CA ALA A 131 -1.48 9.24 4.80
C ALA A 131 -0.76 9.22 3.45
N THR A 132 0.31 8.43 3.37
CA THR A 132 1.15 8.28 2.17
C THR A 132 0.94 6.90 1.54
N SER A 133 0.85 6.82 0.20
CA SER A 133 0.70 5.53 -0.48
C SER A 133 2.03 4.80 -0.61
N VAL A 134 2.22 3.77 0.21
CA VAL A 134 3.38 2.87 0.13
C VAL A 134 3.43 2.17 -1.22
N SER A 135 2.29 1.71 -1.74
CA SER A 135 2.21 0.94 -2.99
C SER A 135 2.67 1.74 -4.21
N ILE A 136 2.26 3.01 -4.33
CA ILE A 136 2.70 3.91 -5.41
C ILE A 136 4.20 4.16 -5.30
N THR A 137 4.70 4.39 -4.10
CA THR A 137 6.11 4.63 -3.82
C THR A 137 6.97 3.42 -4.21
N VAL A 138 6.55 2.22 -3.80
CA VAL A 138 7.23 0.95 -4.12
C VAL A 138 7.30 0.72 -5.62
N GLU A 139 6.17 0.84 -6.33
CA GLU A 139 6.14 0.57 -7.77
C GLU A 139 6.94 1.61 -8.55
N THR A 140 6.87 2.88 -8.15
CA THR A 140 7.70 3.95 -8.73
C THR A 140 9.20 3.67 -8.54
N LEU A 141 9.63 3.31 -7.34
CA LEU A 141 11.03 2.96 -7.06
C LEU A 141 11.48 1.72 -7.84
N LYS A 142 10.59 0.74 -8.02
CA LYS A 142 10.83 -0.47 -8.79
C LYS A 142 10.98 -0.17 -10.28
N GLU A 143 10.09 0.64 -10.87
CA GLU A 143 10.18 1.09 -12.26
C GLU A 143 11.48 1.88 -12.53
N MET A 144 11.90 2.69 -11.57
CA MET A 144 13.16 3.44 -11.64
C MET A 144 14.42 2.57 -11.41
N GLY A 145 14.27 1.30 -11.03
CA GLY A 145 15.38 0.42 -10.63
C GLY A 145 16.12 0.89 -9.38
N LYS A 146 15.43 1.63 -8.48
CA LYS A 146 16.01 2.23 -7.27
C LYS A 146 15.52 1.56 -5.96
N LEU A 147 14.65 0.56 -6.05
CA LEU A 147 14.07 -0.10 -4.87
C LEU A 147 15.15 -0.70 -3.96
N GLU A 148 16.16 -1.37 -4.53
CA GLU A 148 17.22 -2.06 -3.80
C GLU A 148 18.38 -1.13 -3.37
N THR A 149 18.27 0.18 -3.63
CA THR A 149 19.29 1.15 -3.22
C THR A 149 19.11 1.54 -1.75
N LYS A 150 20.19 2.10 -1.13
CA LYS A 150 20.14 2.62 0.23
C LYS A 150 19.01 3.65 0.40
N VAL A 151 18.80 4.51 -0.58
CA VAL A 151 17.70 5.51 -0.57
C VAL A 151 16.35 4.82 -0.67
N GLY A 152 16.19 3.85 -1.58
CA GLY A 152 14.97 3.07 -1.73
C GLY A 152 14.60 2.32 -0.43
N ASN A 153 15.58 1.66 0.19
CA ASN A 153 15.37 0.97 1.47
C ASN A 153 15.04 1.95 2.62
N THR A 154 15.59 3.16 2.61
CA THR A 154 15.23 4.20 3.60
C THR A 154 13.80 4.70 3.40
N ILE A 155 13.39 4.92 2.15
CA ILE A 155 12.02 5.34 1.81
C ILE A 155 11.03 4.23 2.18
N LEU A 156 11.33 2.97 1.88
CA LEU A 156 10.52 1.82 2.29
C LEU A 156 10.37 1.72 3.80
N ALA A 157 11.49 1.83 4.54
CA ALA A 157 11.45 1.82 5.99
C ALA A 157 10.60 2.96 6.54
N ALA A 158 10.73 4.16 5.96
CA ALA A 158 9.92 5.31 6.35
C ALA A 158 8.44 5.08 6.07
N ALA A 159 8.07 4.58 4.90
CA ALA A 159 6.69 4.34 4.52
C ALA A 159 5.99 3.30 5.41
N LEU A 160 6.70 2.22 5.79
CA LEU A 160 6.17 1.22 6.73
C LEU A 160 5.97 1.77 8.15
N ILE A 161 6.86 2.65 8.59
CA ILE A 161 6.74 3.31 9.90
C ILE A 161 5.62 4.36 9.85
N ASP A 162 5.47 5.06 8.72
CA ASP A 162 4.44 6.05 8.46
C ASP A 162 3.03 5.45 8.59
N ASP A 163 2.78 4.27 8.01
CA ASP A 163 1.52 3.53 8.15
C ASP A 163 1.14 3.32 9.63
N VAL A 164 2.13 2.92 10.44
CA VAL A 164 1.92 2.70 11.87
C VAL A 164 1.66 4.02 12.60
N LEU A 165 2.44 5.05 12.31
CA LEU A 165 2.27 6.38 12.92
C LEU A 165 0.94 7.03 12.50
N GLY A 166 0.54 6.87 11.24
CA GLY A 166 -0.74 7.35 10.71
C GLY A 166 -1.93 6.68 11.41
N LEU A 167 -1.86 5.35 11.61
CA LEU A 167 -2.88 4.61 12.37
C LEU A 167 -2.97 5.11 13.83
N VAL A 168 -1.83 5.36 14.48
CA VAL A 168 -1.80 5.92 15.85
C VAL A 168 -2.38 7.33 15.87
N ALA A 169 -2.01 8.19 14.92
CA ALA A 169 -2.53 9.56 14.81
C ALA A 169 -4.04 9.56 14.59
N LEU A 170 -4.54 8.74 13.65
CA LEU A 170 -5.98 8.59 13.38
C LEU A 170 -6.74 8.11 14.63
N THR A 171 -6.19 7.13 15.35
CA THR A 171 -6.80 6.59 16.57
C THR A 171 -6.85 7.64 17.67
N LEU A 172 -5.78 8.45 17.82
CA LEU A 172 -5.72 9.56 18.79
C LEU A 172 -6.83 10.56 18.50
N VAL A 173 -6.95 11.03 17.27
CA VAL A 173 -7.95 12.03 16.86
C VAL A 173 -9.37 11.48 17.01
N SER A 174 -9.63 10.25 16.56
CA SER A 174 -10.93 9.59 16.68
C SER A 174 -11.34 9.37 18.16
N SER A 175 -10.40 9.01 19.02
CA SER A 175 -10.64 8.86 20.46
C SER A 175 -10.96 10.18 21.14
N LEU A 176 -10.30 11.28 20.75
CA LEU A 176 -10.60 12.63 21.25
C LEU A 176 -11.95 13.15 20.77
N ALA A 177 -12.41 12.69 19.60
CA ALA A 177 -13.74 12.99 19.06
C ALA A 177 -14.87 12.19 19.73
N GLY A 178 -14.55 11.33 20.70
CA GLY A 178 -15.54 10.53 21.44
C GLY A 178 -15.95 9.22 20.74
N GLY A 179 -15.25 8.82 19.67
CA GLY A 179 -15.41 7.56 18.96
C GLY A 179 -14.10 6.80 18.87
N GLY A 180 -14.16 5.49 18.72
CA GLY A 180 -12.98 4.67 18.43
C GLY A 180 -12.47 3.81 19.59
N ASP A 181 -11.50 2.94 19.25
CA ASP A 181 -10.85 2.02 20.18
C ASP A 181 -9.94 2.79 21.16
N SER A 182 -9.70 2.20 22.34
CA SER A 182 -8.71 2.74 23.30
C SER A 182 -7.31 2.74 22.66
N ILE A 183 -6.59 3.88 22.77
CA ILE A 183 -5.22 4.06 22.26
C ILE A 183 -4.29 2.94 22.75
N LEU A 184 -4.43 2.56 24.04
CA LEU A 184 -3.64 1.48 24.63
C LEU A 184 -3.87 0.14 23.92
N LEU A 185 -5.13 -0.15 23.53
CA LEU A 185 -5.49 -1.37 22.83
C LEU A 185 -4.89 -1.40 21.42
N VAL A 186 -4.92 -0.28 20.71
CA VAL A 186 -4.31 -0.16 19.37
C VAL A 186 -2.79 -0.31 19.45
N LEU A 187 -2.12 0.35 20.38
CA LEU A 187 -0.69 0.18 20.59
C LEU A 187 -0.32 -1.28 20.94
N LEU A 188 -1.13 -1.94 21.77
CA LEU A 188 -0.93 -3.36 22.11
C LEU A 188 -1.09 -4.26 20.89
N LYS A 189 -2.09 -3.99 20.04
CA LYS A 189 -2.30 -4.72 18.78
C LYS A 189 -1.11 -4.54 17.82
N ILE A 190 -0.59 -3.31 17.67
CA ILE A 190 0.57 -3.02 16.80
C ILE A 190 1.81 -3.78 17.31
N VAL A 191 2.14 -3.69 18.60
CA VAL A 191 3.26 -4.43 19.19
C VAL A 191 3.06 -5.94 19.03
N GLY A 192 1.83 -6.42 19.28
CA GLY A 192 1.45 -7.82 19.07
C GLY A 192 1.67 -8.28 17.64
N PHE A 193 1.33 -7.45 16.66
CA PHE A 193 1.59 -7.73 15.24
C PHE A 193 3.08 -7.90 14.94
N PHE A 194 3.95 -7.00 15.40
CA PHE A 194 5.39 -7.12 15.14
C PHE A 194 6.00 -8.36 15.80
N ILE A 195 5.56 -8.72 17.01
CA ILE A 195 5.97 -9.97 17.65
C ILE A 195 5.49 -11.17 16.84
N PHE A 196 4.21 -11.19 16.45
CA PHE A 196 3.62 -12.24 15.62
C PHE A 196 4.37 -12.39 14.29
N ALA A 197 4.60 -11.29 13.57
CA ALA A 197 5.31 -11.27 12.30
C ALA A 197 6.75 -11.79 12.45
N GLY A 198 7.45 -11.43 13.52
CA GLY A 198 8.78 -11.94 13.83
C GLY A 198 8.79 -13.45 14.10
N VAL A 199 7.87 -13.94 14.93
CA VAL A 199 7.76 -15.37 15.28
C VAL A 199 7.36 -16.21 14.07
N VAL A 200 6.29 -15.83 13.37
CA VAL A 200 5.81 -16.54 12.17
C VAL A 200 6.83 -16.47 11.05
N GLY A 201 7.43 -15.30 10.82
CA GLY A 201 8.49 -15.12 9.83
C GLY A 201 9.71 -16.00 10.11
N TYR A 202 10.16 -16.08 11.37
CA TYR A 202 11.25 -16.97 11.77
C TYR A 202 10.88 -18.45 11.59
N ALA A 203 9.70 -18.84 12.02
CA ALA A 203 9.20 -20.22 11.87
C ALA A 203 9.08 -20.61 10.39
N ALA A 204 8.52 -19.72 9.57
CA ALA A 204 8.42 -19.92 8.14
C ALA A 204 9.80 -20.07 7.47
N ASN A 205 10.74 -19.19 7.80
CA ASN A 205 12.11 -19.29 7.28
C ASN A 205 12.75 -20.63 7.64
N ARG A 206 12.61 -21.09 8.91
CA ARG A 206 13.11 -22.40 9.35
C ARG A 206 12.44 -23.54 8.59
N LEU A 207 11.12 -23.46 8.39
CA LEU A 207 10.36 -24.46 7.63
C LEU A 207 10.83 -24.53 6.19
N PHE A 208 10.96 -23.39 5.51
CA PHE A 208 11.45 -23.32 4.12
C PHE A 208 12.88 -23.86 4.00
N CYS A 209 13.78 -23.48 4.91
CA CYS A 209 15.16 -24.01 4.92
C CYS A 209 15.19 -25.54 5.15
N TRP A 210 14.37 -26.07 6.06
CA TRP A 210 14.24 -27.50 6.29
C TRP A 210 13.69 -28.23 5.07
N MET A 211 12.62 -27.73 4.48
CA MET A 211 12.04 -28.28 3.25
C MET A 211 13.03 -28.30 2.09
N LEU A 212 13.86 -27.25 1.93
CA LEU A 212 14.87 -27.17 0.89
C LEU A 212 16.00 -28.19 1.08
N ARG A 213 16.36 -28.52 2.33
CA ARG A 213 17.37 -29.56 2.63
C ARG A 213 16.88 -30.97 2.35
N CYS A 214 15.56 -31.21 2.51
CA CYS A 214 14.95 -32.54 2.34
C CYS A 214 14.55 -32.83 0.89
N GLN A 215 14.77 -31.92 -0.08
CA GLN A 215 14.21 -32.03 -1.42
C GLN A 215 15.22 -32.36 -2.49
N ASN A 216 14.95 -33.44 -3.25
CA ASN A 216 15.54 -33.74 -4.55
C ASN A 216 14.72 -33.03 -5.65
N GLY A 217 15.24 -31.95 -6.21
CA GLY A 217 14.96 -31.32 -7.51
C GLY A 217 13.52 -30.91 -7.93
N TRP A 218 12.49 -31.68 -7.65
CA TRP A 218 11.14 -31.55 -8.24
C TRP A 218 10.15 -30.65 -7.47
N ALA A 219 10.53 -30.08 -6.34
CA ALA A 219 9.60 -29.44 -5.41
C ALA A 219 9.57 -27.89 -5.47
N THR A 220 10.06 -27.30 -6.54
CA THR A 220 10.23 -25.85 -6.66
C THR A 220 8.90 -25.09 -6.75
N HIS A 221 7.90 -25.66 -7.43
CA HIS A 221 6.56 -25.07 -7.51
C HIS A 221 5.83 -25.09 -6.17
N ARG A 222 6.01 -26.15 -5.37
CA ARG A 222 5.39 -26.28 -4.05
C ARG A 222 5.85 -25.17 -3.10
N ASN A 223 7.12 -24.81 -3.13
CA ASN A 223 7.66 -23.75 -2.27
C ASN A 223 7.07 -22.39 -2.63
N SER A 224 6.86 -22.10 -3.91
CA SER A 224 6.18 -20.88 -4.33
C SER A 224 4.75 -20.83 -3.79
N VAL A 225 3.95 -21.91 -3.97
CA VAL A 225 2.59 -21.95 -3.45
C VAL A 225 2.54 -21.74 -1.93
N LEU A 226 3.44 -22.38 -1.19
CA LEU A 226 3.51 -22.19 0.28
C LEU A 226 3.92 -20.78 0.68
N ALA A 227 4.80 -20.15 -0.08
CA ALA A 227 5.16 -18.75 0.14
C ALA A 227 3.95 -17.82 -0.08
N PHE A 228 3.10 -18.13 -1.06
CA PHE A 228 1.86 -17.37 -1.27
C PHE A 228 0.84 -17.59 -0.16
N VAL A 229 0.67 -18.84 0.29
CA VAL A 229 -0.18 -19.14 1.44
C VAL A 229 0.29 -18.36 2.67
N LEU A 230 1.60 -18.33 2.93
CA LEU A 230 2.17 -17.51 4.01
C LEU A 230 1.81 -16.03 3.85
N CYS A 231 1.95 -15.48 2.65
CA CYS A 231 1.58 -14.10 2.33
C CYS A 231 0.12 -13.82 2.70
N LEU A 232 -0.82 -14.61 2.17
CA LEU A 232 -2.25 -14.43 2.40
C LEU A 232 -2.64 -14.57 3.88
N VAL A 233 -2.07 -15.56 4.58
CA VAL A 233 -2.32 -15.74 6.01
C VAL A 233 -1.77 -14.57 6.83
N MET A 234 -0.57 -14.10 6.53
CA MET A 234 0.03 -12.95 7.23
C MET A 234 -0.76 -11.66 6.97
N ALA A 235 -1.18 -11.40 5.72
CA ALA A 235 -2.03 -10.26 5.37
C ALA A 235 -3.37 -10.31 6.12
N TYR A 236 -4.06 -11.45 6.06
CA TYR A 236 -5.32 -11.66 6.79
C TYR A 236 -5.19 -11.47 8.30
N CYS A 237 -4.13 -12.03 8.91
CA CYS A 237 -3.91 -11.89 10.34
C CYS A 237 -3.58 -10.45 10.74
N ALA A 238 -2.80 -9.72 9.94
CA ALA A 238 -2.46 -8.32 10.18
C ALA A 238 -3.72 -7.48 10.32
N GLU A 239 -4.63 -7.58 9.38
CA GLU A 239 -5.85 -6.79 9.35
C GLU A 239 -6.88 -7.28 10.37
N LYS A 240 -7.22 -8.57 10.35
CA LYS A 240 -8.34 -9.12 11.13
C LYS A 240 -8.07 -9.15 12.63
N PHE A 241 -6.86 -9.49 13.06
CA PHE A 241 -6.56 -9.67 14.49
C PHE A 241 -5.85 -8.45 15.09
N PHE A 242 -5.01 -7.79 14.31
CA PHE A 242 -4.18 -6.71 14.82
C PHE A 242 -4.63 -5.33 14.36
N GLY A 243 -5.52 -5.22 13.35
CA GLY A 243 -5.96 -3.93 12.81
C GLY A 243 -4.83 -3.14 12.14
N VAL A 244 -3.77 -3.83 11.73
CA VAL A 244 -2.67 -3.29 10.94
C VAL A 244 -2.96 -3.62 9.48
N ALA A 245 -2.62 -2.71 8.55
CA ALA A 245 -2.88 -2.89 7.14
C ALA A 245 -2.38 -4.27 6.63
N ASP A 246 -3.18 -4.95 5.84
CA ASP A 246 -2.90 -6.25 5.21
C ASP A 246 -1.60 -6.21 4.39
N ILE A 247 -1.33 -5.09 3.72
CA ILE A 247 -0.12 -4.83 2.95
C ILE A 247 1.16 -4.96 3.80
N THR A 248 1.11 -4.56 5.07
CA THR A 248 2.24 -4.68 6.00
C THR A 248 2.49 -6.15 6.36
N GLY A 249 1.41 -6.94 6.54
CA GLY A 249 1.48 -8.39 6.72
C GLY A 249 2.08 -9.10 5.51
N ALA A 250 1.63 -8.74 4.31
CA ALA A 250 2.17 -9.26 3.06
C ALA A 250 3.66 -8.95 2.87
N TYR A 251 4.06 -7.71 3.16
CA TYR A 251 5.47 -7.30 3.12
C TYR A 251 6.34 -8.08 4.11
N ALA A 252 5.86 -8.25 5.35
CA ALA A 252 6.57 -9.05 6.38
C ALA A 252 6.75 -10.52 5.95
N ALA A 253 5.73 -11.10 5.30
CA ALA A 253 5.84 -12.43 4.71
C ALA A 253 6.89 -12.47 3.59
N GLY A 254 6.94 -11.43 2.74
CA GLY A 254 7.96 -11.27 1.70
C GLY A 254 9.38 -11.23 2.27
N LEU A 255 9.60 -10.45 3.33
CA LEU A 255 10.89 -10.40 4.05
C LEU A 255 11.31 -11.77 4.61
N ALA A 256 10.37 -12.53 5.17
CA ALA A 256 10.65 -13.87 5.68
C ALA A 256 11.10 -14.82 4.58
N VAL A 257 10.50 -14.72 3.39
CA VAL A 257 10.87 -15.51 2.19
C VAL A 257 12.21 -15.01 1.60
N ALA A 258 12.46 -13.70 1.58
CA ALA A 258 13.72 -13.11 1.12
C ALA A 258 14.94 -13.70 1.83
N CYS A 259 14.83 -13.98 3.14
CA CYS A 259 15.87 -14.60 3.95
C CYS A 259 16.13 -16.08 3.59
N THR A 260 15.41 -16.68 2.66
CA THR A 260 15.60 -18.09 2.25
C THR A 260 16.54 -18.21 1.05
N PRO A 261 17.31 -19.33 0.91
CA PRO A 261 18.25 -19.51 -0.20
C PRO A 261 17.63 -19.45 -1.60
N LYS A 262 16.30 -19.60 -1.72
CA LYS A 262 15.56 -19.55 -2.98
C LYS A 262 14.60 -18.34 -3.07
N GLY A 263 14.74 -17.33 -2.23
CA GLY A 263 13.90 -16.14 -2.21
C GLY A 263 13.80 -15.47 -3.57
N ALA A 264 14.94 -15.17 -4.22
CA ALA A 264 14.98 -14.58 -5.55
C ALA A 264 14.28 -15.43 -6.62
N TYR A 265 14.39 -16.76 -6.56
CA TYR A 265 13.66 -17.65 -7.46
C TYR A 265 12.15 -17.58 -7.23
N ILE A 266 11.71 -17.60 -5.98
CA ILE A 266 10.29 -17.48 -5.64
C ILE A 266 9.77 -16.12 -6.15
N GLN A 267 10.47 -15.03 -5.88
CA GLN A 267 10.14 -13.67 -6.35
C GLN A 267 9.94 -13.61 -7.87
N SER A 268 10.84 -14.27 -8.64
CA SER A 268 10.75 -14.29 -10.11
C SER A 268 9.46 -14.93 -10.64
N LYS A 269 8.76 -15.74 -9.84
CA LYS A 269 7.48 -16.35 -10.22
C LYS A 269 6.28 -15.43 -10.01
N TYR A 270 6.38 -14.49 -9.06
CA TYR A 270 5.30 -13.54 -8.76
C TYR A 270 5.39 -12.25 -9.57
N ASN A 271 6.61 -11.82 -9.92
CA ASN A 271 6.81 -10.60 -10.71
C ASN A 271 5.95 -10.56 -11.99
N PRO A 272 5.88 -11.63 -12.84
CA PRO A 272 5.05 -11.59 -14.03
C PRO A 272 3.54 -11.45 -13.73
N LEU A 273 3.03 -12.14 -12.71
CA LEU A 273 1.62 -12.07 -12.33
C LEU A 273 1.27 -10.67 -11.81
N GLY A 274 2.11 -10.11 -10.94
CA GLY A 274 1.96 -8.74 -10.46
C GLY A 274 1.95 -7.75 -11.61
N TYR A 275 2.98 -7.74 -12.43
CA TYR A 275 3.16 -6.77 -13.50
C TYR A 275 2.10 -6.85 -14.62
N LEU A 276 1.72 -8.08 -15.03
CA LEU A 276 0.82 -8.28 -16.17
C LEU A 276 -0.65 -8.02 -15.84
N LEU A 277 -1.07 -8.32 -14.64
CA LEU A 277 -2.49 -8.29 -14.29
C LEU A 277 -2.78 -7.46 -13.05
N LEU A 278 -2.16 -7.80 -11.93
CA LEU A 278 -2.60 -7.32 -10.62
C LEU A 278 -2.27 -5.84 -10.39
N THR A 279 -1.05 -5.42 -10.69
CA THR A 279 -0.61 -4.03 -10.52
C THR A 279 -1.41 -3.04 -11.40
N PRO A 280 -1.63 -3.28 -12.71
CA PRO A 280 -2.48 -2.43 -13.53
C PRO A 280 -3.91 -2.33 -13.03
N VAL A 281 -4.52 -3.44 -12.59
CA VAL A 281 -5.88 -3.45 -12.06
C VAL A 281 -5.97 -2.67 -10.76
N PHE A 282 -5.01 -2.86 -9.85
CA PHE A 282 -4.94 -2.13 -8.59
C PHE A 282 -4.89 -0.61 -8.80
N PHE A 283 -3.96 -0.11 -9.62
CA PHE A 283 -3.86 1.33 -9.83
C PHE A 283 -5.04 1.91 -10.62
N ALA A 284 -5.58 1.18 -11.60
CA ALA A 284 -6.79 1.60 -12.29
C ALA A 284 -8.01 1.65 -11.34
N SER A 285 -8.15 0.69 -10.44
CA SER A 285 -9.23 0.67 -9.44
C SER A 285 -9.20 1.91 -8.55
N ILE A 286 -8.02 2.37 -8.11
CA ILE A 286 -7.89 3.64 -7.37
C ILE A 286 -8.47 4.81 -8.18
N GLY A 287 -8.14 4.89 -9.48
CA GLY A 287 -8.67 5.93 -10.36
C GLY A 287 -10.18 5.83 -10.60
N ILE A 288 -10.72 4.61 -10.72
CA ILE A 288 -12.16 4.34 -10.91
C ILE A 288 -12.96 4.78 -9.68
N ASN A 289 -12.38 4.67 -8.48
CA ASN A 289 -13.04 5.04 -7.23
C ASN A 289 -13.12 6.54 -6.97
N VAL A 290 -12.45 7.37 -7.77
CA VAL A 290 -12.56 8.82 -7.66
C VAL A 290 -13.94 9.28 -8.11
N LYS A 291 -14.63 10.02 -7.24
CA LYS A 291 -15.93 10.66 -7.51
C LYS A 291 -15.82 12.14 -7.22
N PHE A 292 -16.33 12.95 -8.12
CA PHE A 292 -16.39 14.41 -7.94
C PHE A 292 -17.73 14.91 -7.43
N ASP A 293 -18.64 13.99 -7.05
CA ASP A 293 -19.98 14.33 -6.57
C ASP A 293 -19.88 15.05 -5.21
N GLY A 294 -20.56 16.20 -5.10
CA GLY A 294 -20.64 16.96 -3.86
C GLY A 294 -19.47 17.91 -3.58
N ILE A 295 -18.52 18.08 -4.51
CA ILE A 295 -17.43 19.05 -4.34
C ILE A 295 -17.98 20.47 -4.55
N SER A 296 -18.01 21.28 -3.47
CA SER A 296 -18.32 22.71 -3.59
C SER A 296 -17.16 23.48 -4.22
N GLY A 297 -17.44 24.64 -4.83
CA GLY A 297 -16.40 25.50 -5.40
C GLY A 297 -15.31 25.90 -4.37
N GLY A 298 -15.68 26.06 -3.10
CA GLY A 298 -14.74 26.30 -1.99
C GLY A 298 -13.82 25.12 -1.73
N MET A 299 -14.34 23.87 -1.74
CA MET A 299 -13.53 22.66 -1.59
C MET A 299 -12.55 22.46 -2.75
N LEU A 300 -12.94 22.82 -3.99
CA LEU A 300 -12.02 22.79 -5.13
C LEU A 300 -10.84 23.74 -4.94
N VAL A 301 -11.09 24.97 -4.47
CA VAL A 301 -10.02 25.94 -4.19
C VAL A 301 -9.14 25.48 -3.04
N PHE A 302 -9.69 24.80 -2.04
CA PHE A 302 -8.94 24.24 -0.92
C PHE A 302 -8.05 23.05 -1.33
N SER A 303 -8.46 22.25 -2.33
CA SER A 303 -7.74 21.05 -2.77
C SER A 303 -6.60 21.34 -3.77
N ILE A 304 -6.48 22.57 -4.28
CA ILE A 304 -5.41 23.04 -5.18
C ILE A 304 -4.34 23.80 -4.39
#